data_c37ed89ba5934c1487dd0d9662740014
#
_entry.id   c37ed89ba5934c1487dd0d9662740014
#
_cell.length_a   1.000
_cell.length_b   1.000
_cell.length_c   1.000
_cell.angle_alpha   90.00
_cell.angle_beta   90.00
_cell.angle_gamma   90.00
#
_symmetry.space_group_name_H-M   'P 1'
#
loop_
_entity.id
_entity.type
_entity.pdbx_description
1 polymer ?
#
loop_
_entity_poly.entity_id
_entity_poly.type
_entity_poly.pdbx_seq_one_letter_code
_entity_poly.pdbx_strand_id
1 'polypeptide(L)'
;MKKVLINIILLFTFSISGMAQIEYGKTVEISKEVLLDKIKGGWAGQTLGCTYGGPTEFKYRGAIIHEKTPIIWYDDYCKDIFAEDPGLYDDVYMDLTFLEVMQKEGINAPAESFAKAFANADYKLWHANQAARYNILHGIMPPASGHWKNNPHADDIDFQIEADFIGMICPGMVNTASDFSDKIGHIMNYGDGWYGGVYMGAMYA
;
A
#
# COMPACT_ATOMS: atom_id res chain seq x y z
N MET A 1 -20.48 -46.04 -0.38
CA MET A 1 -19.66 -45.31 -1.34
C MET A 1 -20.47 -44.29 -2.17
N LYS A 2 -21.57 -44.59 -2.80
CA LYS A 2 -22.35 -43.61 -3.60
C LYS A 2 -22.92 -42.40 -2.86
N LYS A 3 -23.30 -42.52 -1.58
CA LYS A 3 -23.83 -41.39 -0.77
C LYS A 3 -22.75 -40.39 -0.36
N VAL A 4 -21.51 -40.83 -0.17
CA VAL A 4 -20.37 -39.94 0.17
C VAL A 4 -19.93 -39.13 -1.05
N LEU A 5 -19.99 -39.71 -2.24
CA LEU A 5 -19.66 -39.03 -3.48
C LEU A 5 -20.61 -37.87 -3.82
N ILE A 6 -21.93 -38.11 -3.56
CA ILE A 6 -22.99 -37.10 -3.78
C ILE A 6 -22.81 -35.90 -2.83
N ASN A 7 -22.43 -36.12 -1.57
CA ASN A 7 -22.20 -35.06 -0.61
C ASN A 7 -20.95 -34.24 -0.93
N ILE A 8 -19.90 -34.86 -1.47
CA ILE A 8 -18.69 -34.15 -1.90
C ILE A 8 -18.96 -33.28 -3.14
N ILE A 9 -19.76 -33.78 -4.08
CA ILE A 9 -20.18 -33.01 -5.26
C ILE A 9 -21.07 -31.83 -4.87
N LEU A 10 -21.99 -31.99 -3.91
CA LEU A 10 -22.83 -30.89 -3.40
C LEU A 10 -22.01 -29.84 -2.62
N LEU A 11 -21.00 -30.24 -1.87
CA LEU A 11 -20.08 -29.28 -1.20
C LEU A 11 -19.23 -28.50 -2.23
N PHE A 12 -18.79 -29.15 -3.30
CA PHE A 12 -18.02 -28.46 -4.35
C PHE A 12 -18.87 -27.51 -5.19
N THR A 13 -20.13 -27.82 -5.44
CA THR A 13 -21.04 -26.92 -6.17
C THR A 13 -21.49 -25.72 -5.34
N PHE A 14 -21.56 -25.83 -4.01
CA PHE A 14 -21.86 -24.69 -3.13
C PHE A 14 -20.68 -23.72 -2.96
N SER A 15 -19.45 -24.21 -3.10
CA SER A 15 -18.25 -23.36 -3.03
C SER A 15 -18.01 -22.50 -4.28
N ILE A 16 -18.61 -22.86 -5.42
CA ILE A 16 -18.47 -22.11 -6.69
C ILE A 16 -19.51 -20.99 -6.79
N SER A 17 -20.62 -21.07 -6.03
CA SER A 17 -21.69 -20.06 -6.07
C SER A 17 -21.38 -18.76 -5.31
N GLY A 18 -20.25 -18.70 -4.62
CA GLY A 18 -19.80 -17.52 -3.86
C GLY A 18 -18.73 -16.68 -4.57
N MET A 19 -18.28 -17.06 -5.75
CA MET A 19 -17.45 -16.17 -6.55
C MET A 19 -18.35 -15.06 -7.11
N ALA A 20 -18.24 -13.86 -6.55
CA ALA A 20 -18.87 -12.69 -7.12
C ALA A 20 -18.51 -12.65 -8.60
N GLN A 21 -19.52 -12.71 -9.46
CA GLN A 21 -19.33 -12.59 -10.90
C GLN A 21 -18.88 -11.16 -11.15
N ILE A 22 -17.56 -10.96 -11.39
CA ILE A 22 -17.04 -9.66 -11.79
C ILE A 22 -17.61 -9.38 -13.18
N GLU A 23 -18.62 -8.52 -13.26
CA GLU A 23 -19.14 -8.01 -14.54
C GLU A 23 -18.07 -7.07 -15.13
N TYR A 24 -17.22 -7.61 -15.98
CA TYR A 24 -16.28 -6.80 -16.74
C TYR A 24 -17.01 -5.83 -17.67
N GLY A 25 -16.61 -4.58 -17.66
CA GLY A 25 -17.08 -3.57 -18.62
C GLY A 25 -18.22 -2.68 -18.15
N LYS A 26 -18.58 -2.71 -16.86
CA LYS A 26 -19.56 -1.77 -16.32
C LYS A 26 -18.92 -0.41 -16.13
N THR A 27 -19.33 0.58 -16.92
CA THR A 27 -18.89 1.97 -16.73
C THR A 27 -19.59 2.53 -15.48
N VAL A 28 -18.80 3.12 -14.59
CA VAL A 28 -19.29 3.89 -13.46
C VAL A 28 -19.01 5.36 -13.72
N GLU A 29 -20.04 6.18 -13.69
CA GLU A 29 -19.90 7.62 -13.81
C GLU A 29 -19.90 8.26 -12.42
N ILE A 30 -18.94 9.15 -12.20
CA ILE A 30 -18.77 9.88 -10.93
C ILE A 30 -18.45 11.34 -11.27
N SER A 31 -19.03 12.30 -10.55
CA SER A 31 -18.69 13.71 -10.75
C SER A 31 -17.27 14.00 -10.27
N LYS A 32 -16.65 15.05 -10.82
CA LYS A 32 -15.30 15.48 -10.40
C LYS A 32 -15.27 15.90 -8.93
N GLU A 33 -16.35 16.49 -8.45
CA GLU A 33 -16.49 16.94 -7.06
C GLU A 33 -16.49 15.74 -6.12
N VAL A 34 -17.26 14.70 -6.45
CA VAL A 34 -17.32 13.46 -5.67
C VAL A 34 -15.98 12.73 -5.72
N LEU A 35 -15.31 12.66 -6.86
CA LEU A 35 -13.99 12.06 -6.99
C LEU A 35 -12.96 12.80 -6.12
N LEU A 36 -12.95 14.14 -6.20
CA LEU A 36 -12.05 14.96 -5.38
C LEU A 36 -12.29 14.77 -3.88
N ASP A 37 -13.56 14.68 -3.46
CA ASP A 37 -13.92 14.42 -2.08
C ASP A 37 -13.41 13.05 -1.61
N LYS A 38 -13.57 12.02 -2.42
CA LYS A 38 -13.03 10.68 -2.14
C LYS A 38 -11.51 10.66 -2.03
N ILE A 39 -10.79 11.34 -2.94
CA ILE A 39 -9.32 11.45 -2.89
C ILE A 39 -8.89 12.16 -1.60
N LYS A 40 -9.55 13.27 -1.23
CA LYS A 40 -9.29 13.95 0.05
C LYS A 40 -9.57 13.04 1.25
N GLY A 41 -10.65 12.25 1.17
CA GLY A 41 -10.99 11.26 2.18
C GLY A 41 -9.93 10.16 2.30
N GLY A 42 -9.36 9.70 1.18
CA GLY A 42 -8.26 8.74 1.16
C GLY A 42 -7.01 9.26 1.89
N TRP A 43 -6.54 10.45 1.55
CA TRP A 43 -5.41 11.11 2.23
C TRP A 43 -5.66 11.37 3.71
N ALA A 44 -6.86 11.83 4.07
CA ALA A 44 -7.24 12.03 5.46
C ALA A 44 -7.29 10.70 6.21
N GLY A 45 -7.84 9.65 5.59
CA GLY A 45 -7.92 8.31 6.17
C GLY A 45 -6.56 7.70 6.44
N GLN A 46 -5.62 7.82 5.49
CA GLN A 46 -4.24 7.37 5.64
C GLN A 46 -3.57 8.09 6.83
N THR A 47 -3.59 9.43 6.86
CA THR A 47 -3.02 10.22 7.95
C THR A 47 -3.62 9.88 9.30
N LEU A 48 -4.95 9.73 9.36
CA LEU A 48 -5.65 9.34 10.59
C LEU A 48 -5.29 7.91 11.01
N GLY A 49 -5.13 7.00 10.05
CA GLY A 49 -4.73 5.61 10.27
C GLY A 49 -3.36 5.52 10.92
N CYS A 50 -2.35 6.22 10.37
CA CYS A 50 -1.01 6.31 10.95
C CYS A 50 -1.05 6.83 12.39
N THR A 51 -1.75 7.95 12.61
CA THR A 51 -1.88 8.56 13.94
C THR A 51 -2.55 7.64 14.95
N TYR A 52 -3.61 6.92 14.52
CA TYR A 52 -4.37 6.03 15.39
C TYR A 52 -3.64 4.72 15.68
N GLY A 53 -2.93 4.18 14.70
CA GLY A 53 -2.19 2.92 14.80
C GLY A 53 -0.87 3.04 15.55
N GLY A 54 -0.15 4.14 15.39
CA GLY A 54 1.20 4.33 15.91
C GLY A 54 1.38 4.01 17.40
N PRO A 55 0.50 4.46 18.32
CA PRO A 55 0.62 4.16 19.75
C PRO A 55 0.57 2.67 20.10
N THR A 56 0.04 1.84 19.21
CA THR A 56 -0.10 0.38 19.41
C THR A 56 0.88 -0.44 18.58
N GLU A 57 1.55 0.19 17.64
CA GLU A 57 2.50 -0.45 16.74
C GLU A 57 3.58 -1.21 17.54
N PHE A 58 3.89 -2.44 17.12
CA PHE A 58 4.81 -3.38 17.76
C PHE A 58 4.52 -3.77 19.22
N LYS A 59 3.50 -3.21 19.88
CA LYS A 59 3.19 -3.50 21.29
C LYS A 59 2.45 -4.83 21.51
N TYR A 60 1.68 -5.26 20.50
CA TYR A 60 0.77 -6.42 20.60
C TYR A 60 1.17 -7.58 19.69
N ARG A 61 2.46 -7.87 19.57
CA ARG A 61 2.96 -8.95 18.72
C ARG A 61 2.45 -10.31 19.20
N GLY A 62 1.73 -11.01 18.32
CA GLY A 62 1.16 -12.33 18.63
C GLY A 62 -0.04 -12.31 19.58
N ALA A 63 -0.64 -11.15 19.84
CA ALA A 63 -1.81 -10.99 20.68
C ALA A 63 -2.84 -10.06 20.03
N ILE A 64 -4.10 -10.24 20.38
CA ILE A 64 -5.19 -9.33 19.99
C ILE A 64 -5.29 -8.22 21.04
N ILE A 65 -5.41 -6.97 20.59
CA ILE A 65 -5.66 -5.83 21.47
C ILE A 65 -7.02 -6.04 22.14
N HIS A 66 -7.05 -5.96 23.47
CA HIS A 66 -8.30 -6.12 24.22
C HIS A 66 -9.26 -4.94 23.91
N GLU A 67 -10.53 -5.24 23.67
CA GLU A 67 -11.56 -4.25 23.28
C GLU A 67 -11.68 -3.04 24.22
N LYS A 68 -11.31 -3.20 25.50
CA LYS A 68 -11.31 -2.12 26.51
C LYS A 68 -9.99 -1.39 26.66
N THR A 69 -9.01 -1.68 25.80
CA THR A 69 -7.73 -0.95 25.82
C THR A 69 -8.00 0.50 25.42
N PRO A 70 -7.70 1.50 26.25
CA PRO A 70 -7.93 2.88 25.90
C PRO A 70 -6.99 3.30 24.79
N ILE A 71 -7.54 3.86 23.72
CA ILE A 71 -6.78 4.50 22.65
C ILE A 71 -6.91 6.00 22.88
N ILE A 72 -5.76 6.65 23.03
CA ILE A 72 -5.71 8.09 23.29
C ILE A 72 -6.14 8.82 22.02
N TRP A 73 -7.13 9.69 22.15
CA TRP A 73 -7.56 10.57 21.07
C TRP A 73 -8.16 11.86 21.69
N TYR A 74 -7.72 13.01 21.20
CA TYR A 74 -8.20 14.33 21.60
C TYR A 74 -8.11 15.31 20.42
N ASP A 75 -8.70 16.48 20.55
CA ASP A 75 -8.58 17.55 19.56
C ASP A 75 -7.10 17.92 19.37
N ASP A 76 -6.67 18.14 18.12
CA ASP A 76 -5.28 18.40 17.72
C ASP A 76 -4.31 17.21 17.85
N TYR A 77 -4.76 15.99 18.27
CA TYR A 77 -3.87 14.85 18.46
C TYR A 77 -3.02 14.53 17.21
N CYS A 78 -3.63 14.52 16.01
CA CYS A 78 -2.88 14.33 14.76
C CYS A 78 -1.77 15.37 14.59
N LYS A 79 -2.03 16.62 14.89
CA LYS A 79 -1.08 17.72 14.79
C LYS A 79 0.08 17.56 15.76
N ASP A 80 -0.22 17.17 16.98
CA ASP A 80 0.77 16.96 18.02
C ASP A 80 1.69 15.77 17.66
N ILE A 81 1.13 14.63 17.27
CA ILE A 81 1.91 13.46 16.85
C ILE A 81 2.73 13.77 15.60
N PHE A 82 2.18 14.51 14.64
CA PHE A 82 2.92 14.90 13.45
C PHE A 82 4.15 15.77 13.78
N ALA A 83 4.06 16.57 14.83
CA ALA A 83 5.17 17.41 15.30
C ALA A 83 6.19 16.61 16.14
N GLU A 84 5.72 15.65 16.95
CA GLU A 84 6.55 14.89 17.89
C GLU A 84 7.24 13.70 17.22
N ASP A 85 6.55 12.98 16.34
CA ASP A 85 7.06 11.80 15.65
C ASP A 85 6.69 11.82 14.15
N PRO A 86 7.30 12.70 13.36
CA PRO A 86 7.02 12.80 11.92
C PRO A 86 7.39 11.50 11.17
N GLY A 87 8.25 10.67 11.75
CA GLY A 87 8.64 9.40 11.17
C GLY A 87 7.51 8.39 11.07
N LEU A 88 6.48 8.53 11.89
CA LEU A 88 5.27 7.69 11.87
C LEU A 88 4.46 7.81 10.57
N TYR A 89 4.71 8.81 9.76
CA TYR A 89 3.96 9.13 8.54
C TYR A 89 4.72 8.78 7.26
N ASP A 90 5.53 7.73 7.30
CA ASP A 90 6.25 7.22 6.11
C ASP A 90 5.31 6.85 4.98
N ASP A 91 4.16 6.26 5.24
CA ASP A 91 3.07 6.06 4.29
C ASP A 91 2.82 7.35 3.47
N VAL A 92 2.64 8.47 4.14
CA VAL A 92 2.23 9.74 3.52
C VAL A 92 3.38 10.37 2.73
N TYR A 93 4.57 10.51 3.32
CA TYR A 93 5.65 11.21 2.63
C TYR A 93 6.28 10.39 1.49
N MET A 94 6.19 9.06 1.56
CA MET A 94 6.58 8.18 0.46
C MET A 94 5.65 8.36 -0.73
N ASP A 95 4.35 8.27 -0.50
CA ASP A 95 3.32 8.49 -1.52
C ASP A 95 3.46 9.87 -2.18
N LEU A 96 3.68 10.92 -1.39
CA LEU A 96 3.91 12.27 -1.90
C LEU A 96 5.17 12.36 -2.76
N THR A 97 6.24 11.66 -2.40
CA THR A 97 7.48 11.59 -3.19
C THR A 97 7.21 10.99 -4.58
N PHE A 98 6.45 9.91 -4.64
CA PHE A 98 6.11 9.28 -5.91
C PHE A 98 5.17 10.14 -6.76
N LEU A 99 4.19 10.80 -6.14
CA LEU A 99 3.33 11.76 -6.84
C LEU A 99 4.11 12.94 -7.39
N GLU A 100 5.11 13.44 -6.68
CA GLU A 100 5.97 14.52 -7.16
C GLU A 100 6.75 14.10 -8.42
N VAL A 101 7.22 12.86 -8.50
CA VAL A 101 7.84 12.32 -9.72
C VAL A 101 6.85 12.32 -10.88
N MET A 102 5.62 11.84 -10.64
CA MET A 102 4.57 11.85 -11.67
C MET A 102 4.21 13.27 -12.12
N GLN A 103 4.20 14.23 -11.20
CA GLN A 103 3.93 15.63 -11.53
C GLN A 103 5.03 16.23 -12.40
N LYS A 104 6.28 15.89 -12.17
CA LYS A 104 7.46 16.42 -12.88
C LYS A 104 7.71 15.73 -14.23
N GLU A 105 7.56 14.42 -14.28
CA GLU A 105 7.98 13.59 -15.41
C GLU A 105 6.80 12.92 -16.13
N GLY A 106 5.59 13.05 -15.60
CA GLY A 106 4.39 12.44 -16.12
C GLY A 106 4.13 11.03 -15.60
N ILE A 107 2.93 10.53 -15.90
CA ILE A 107 2.44 9.22 -15.43
C ILE A 107 3.27 8.03 -15.96
N ASN A 108 3.99 8.23 -17.06
CA ASN A 108 4.84 7.21 -17.68
C ASN A 108 6.30 7.26 -17.20
N ALA A 109 6.61 8.01 -16.14
CA ALA A 109 7.93 8.05 -15.56
C ALA A 109 8.48 6.61 -15.31
N PRO A 110 9.76 6.34 -15.62
CA PRO A 110 10.33 5.02 -15.41
C PRO A 110 10.57 4.74 -13.93
N ALA A 111 10.64 3.45 -13.55
CA ALA A 111 10.89 3.03 -12.16
C ALA A 111 12.15 3.68 -11.55
N GLU A 112 13.17 3.91 -12.36
CA GLU A 112 14.41 4.55 -11.94
C GLU A 112 14.22 6.01 -11.46
N SER A 113 13.27 6.75 -12.01
CA SER A 113 12.97 8.11 -11.57
C SER A 113 12.37 8.11 -10.17
N PHE A 114 11.42 7.23 -9.90
CA PHE A 114 10.85 7.01 -8.57
C PHE A 114 11.92 6.56 -7.58
N ALA A 115 12.73 5.58 -7.96
CA ALA A 115 13.81 5.06 -7.13
C ALA A 115 14.82 6.15 -6.75
N LYS A 116 15.21 7.01 -7.69
CA LYS A 116 16.14 8.12 -7.43
C LYS A 116 15.54 9.18 -6.52
N ALA A 117 14.28 9.55 -6.73
CA ALA A 117 13.59 10.51 -5.86
C ALA A 117 13.52 9.97 -4.42
N PHE A 118 13.08 8.74 -4.27
CA PHE A 118 13.01 8.02 -3.01
C PHE A 118 14.37 7.91 -2.30
N ALA A 119 15.41 7.46 -3.01
CA ALA A 119 16.72 7.24 -2.40
C ALA A 119 17.42 8.53 -1.94
N ASN A 120 17.13 9.66 -2.59
CA ASN A 120 17.72 10.97 -2.27
C ASN A 120 16.84 11.85 -1.37
N ALA A 121 15.65 11.37 -0.97
CA ALA A 121 14.82 12.10 -0.03
C ALA A 121 15.43 12.10 1.38
N ASP A 122 15.24 13.21 2.10
CA ASP A 122 15.86 13.45 3.42
C ASP A 122 14.95 13.05 4.59
N TYR A 123 14.13 12.01 4.41
CA TYR A 123 13.31 11.46 5.48
C TYR A 123 13.86 10.12 5.96
N LYS A 124 13.50 9.75 7.19
CA LYS A 124 13.89 8.48 7.79
C LYS A 124 13.15 7.33 7.11
N LEU A 125 13.85 6.21 6.94
CA LEU A 125 13.30 4.97 6.40
C LEU A 125 13.69 3.79 7.29
N TRP A 126 12.91 2.72 7.19
CA TRP A 126 13.12 1.48 7.93
C TRP A 126 13.11 0.29 6.98
N HIS A 127 13.42 -0.88 7.46
CA HIS A 127 13.24 -2.20 6.87
C HIS A 127 13.54 -2.25 5.36
N ALA A 128 12.55 -2.67 4.53
CA ALA A 128 12.74 -2.81 3.10
C ALA A 128 13.07 -1.48 2.42
N ASN A 129 12.49 -0.39 2.86
CA ASN A 129 12.75 0.94 2.36
C ASN A 129 14.18 1.39 2.61
N GLN A 130 14.70 1.18 3.82
CA GLN A 130 16.08 1.54 4.14
C GLN A 130 17.08 0.71 3.35
N ALA A 131 16.83 -0.60 3.20
CA ALA A 131 17.68 -1.49 2.41
C ALA A 131 17.63 -1.12 0.92
N ALA A 132 16.46 -0.80 0.39
CA ALA A 132 16.30 -0.34 -0.99
C ALA A 132 17.04 0.98 -1.24
N ARG A 133 16.92 1.96 -0.34
CA ARG A 133 17.70 3.22 -0.41
C ARG A 133 19.19 2.95 -0.50
N TYR A 134 19.70 2.09 0.38
CA TYR A 134 21.10 1.70 0.36
C TYR A 134 21.49 1.09 -0.99
N ASN A 135 20.71 0.15 -1.48
CA ASN A 135 20.93 -0.53 -2.76
C ASN A 135 21.00 0.47 -3.92
N ILE A 136 20.02 1.35 -4.03
CA ILE A 136 19.92 2.36 -5.10
C ILE A 136 21.10 3.31 -5.08
N LEU A 137 21.48 3.82 -3.90
CA LEU A 137 22.64 4.71 -3.75
C LEU A 137 23.98 4.03 -4.08
N HIS A 138 24.01 2.67 -4.07
CA HIS A 138 25.17 1.87 -4.48
C HIS A 138 25.01 1.29 -5.89
N GLY A 139 24.07 1.79 -6.69
CA GLY A 139 23.89 1.43 -8.09
C GLY A 139 23.06 0.18 -8.37
N ILE A 140 22.43 -0.41 -7.36
CA ILE A 140 21.49 -1.53 -7.53
C ILE A 140 20.09 -0.92 -7.72
N MET A 141 19.68 -0.78 -8.98
CA MET A 141 18.43 -0.15 -9.37
C MET A 141 17.25 -1.14 -9.37
N PRO A 142 15.98 -0.65 -9.39
CA PRO A 142 14.82 -1.53 -9.55
C PRO A 142 14.90 -2.36 -10.85
N PRO A 143 14.35 -3.57 -10.86
CA PRO A 143 13.68 -4.27 -9.76
C PRO A 143 14.64 -4.99 -8.79
N ALA A 144 15.95 -4.91 -9.04
CA ALA A 144 16.95 -5.62 -8.25
C ALA A 144 17.09 -5.04 -6.83
N SER A 145 16.80 -3.75 -6.63
CA SER A 145 16.89 -3.08 -5.32
C SER A 145 15.92 -3.66 -4.28
N GLY A 146 14.72 -4.03 -4.70
CA GLY A 146 13.71 -4.66 -3.83
C GLY A 146 13.81 -6.19 -3.76
N HIS A 147 14.57 -6.82 -4.66
CA HIS A 147 14.63 -8.26 -4.76
C HIS A 147 15.29 -8.91 -3.53
N TRP A 148 14.75 -10.02 -3.05
CA TRP A 148 15.19 -10.74 -1.84
C TRP A 148 16.69 -11.10 -1.81
N LYS A 149 17.37 -11.16 -2.96
CA LYS A 149 18.82 -11.35 -3.03
C LYS A 149 19.62 -10.15 -2.56
N ASN A 150 19.05 -8.95 -2.65
CA ASN A 150 19.70 -7.69 -2.35
C ASN A 150 19.02 -6.97 -1.18
N ASN A 151 17.79 -7.34 -0.85
CA ASN A 151 17.01 -6.75 0.21
C ASN A 151 16.52 -7.84 1.17
N PRO A 152 17.10 -7.95 2.38
CA PRO A 152 16.72 -8.97 3.35
C PRO A 152 15.32 -8.76 3.92
N HIS A 153 14.70 -7.62 3.66
CA HIS A 153 13.37 -7.21 4.09
C HIS A 153 12.36 -7.20 2.93
N ALA A 154 12.66 -7.88 1.82
CA ALA A 154 11.83 -7.86 0.62
C ALA A 154 10.34 -8.23 0.86
N ASP A 155 10.06 -9.07 1.84
CA ASP A 155 8.70 -9.50 2.20
C ASP A 155 8.06 -8.66 3.32
N ASP A 156 8.73 -7.60 3.80
CA ASP A 156 8.18 -6.70 4.82
C ASP A 156 7.05 -5.83 4.25
N ILE A 157 6.35 -5.11 5.13
CA ILE A 157 5.10 -4.39 4.84
C ILE A 157 5.28 -3.11 4.02
N ASP A 158 6.50 -2.63 3.78
CA ASP A 158 6.77 -1.27 3.31
C ASP A 158 5.94 -0.84 2.09
N PHE A 159 5.93 -1.61 1.01
CA PHE A 159 5.12 -1.25 -0.15
C PHE A 159 3.61 -1.33 0.10
N GLN A 160 3.17 -2.16 1.04
CA GLN A 160 1.76 -2.25 1.40
C GLN A 160 1.23 -0.93 1.97
N ILE A 161 2.05 -0.21 2.73
CA ILE A 161 1.67 1.07 3.32
C ILE A 161 1.86 2.26 2.35
N GLU A 162 2.48 2.05 1.20
CA GLU A 162 2.86 3.07 0.21
C GLU A 162 2.12 2.90 -1.13
N ALA A 163 1.07 2.08 -1.17
CA ALA A 163 0.34 1.80 -2.39
C ALA A 163 -1.01 2.55 -2.49
N ASP A 164 -1.40 3.29 -1.48
CA ASP A 164 -2.69 3.97 -1.38
C ASP A 164 -2.88 4.98 -2.52
N PHE A 165 -1.85 5.79 -2.80
CA PHE A 165 -1.90 6.78 -3.88
C PHE A 165 -2.12 6.14 -5.25
N ILE A 166 -1.63 4.92 -5.47
CA ILE A 166 -1.79 4.20 -6.75
C ILE A 166 -3.26 3.99 -7.04
N GLY A 167 -4.02 3.52 -6.06
CA GLY A 167 -5.46 3.36 -6.21
C GLY A 167 -6.17 4.70 -6.38
N MET A 168 -5.79 5.73 -5.63
CA MET A 168 -6.37 7.07 -5.72
C MET A 168 -6.16 7.75 -7.09
N ILE A 169 -5.08 7.43 -7.81
CA ILE A 169 -4.84 7.92 -9.18
C ILE A 169 -5.43 7.02 -10.27
N CYS A 170 -5.92 5.84 -9.90
CA CYS A 170 -6.48 4.84 -10.82
C CYS A 170 -7.95 4.50 -10.51
N PRO A 171 -8.87 5.48 -10.32
CA PRO A 171 -10.24 5.21 -9.88
C PRO A 171 -10.98 4.28 -10.85
N GLY A 172 -11.42 3.11 -10.36
CA GLY A 172 -12.07 2.06 -11.14
C GLY A 172 -11.16 1.29 -12.10
N MET A 173 -9.85 1.55 -12.10
CA MET A 173 -8.89 0.98 -13.05
C MET A 173 -7.94 0.00 -12.35
N VAL A 174 -8.46 -1.08 -11.77
CA VAL A 174 -7.70 -2.06 -10.97
C VAL A 174 -6.48 -2.63 -11.71
N ASN A 175 -6.62 -2.95 -13.00
CA ASN A 175 -5.49 -3.47 -13.78
C ASN A 175 -4.38 -2.43 -13.94
N THR A 176 -4.73 -1.16 -14.19
CA THR A 176 -3.76 -0.06 -14.25
C THR A 176 -3.10 0.17 -12.89
N ALA A 177 -3.84 0.07 -11.80
CA ALA A 177 -3.29 0.13 -10.45
C ALA A 177 -2.28 -1.01 -10.21
N SER A 178 -2.57 -2.23 -10.68
CA SER A 178 -1.65 -3.37 -10.61
C SER A 178 -0.38 -3.14 -11.43
N ASP A 179 -0.48 -2.57 -12.63
CA ASP A 179 0.69 -2.24 -13.46
C ASP A 179 1.58 -1.18 -12.80
N PHE A 180 0.99 -0.17 -12.14
CA PHE A 180 1.74 0.80 -11.35
C PHE A 180 2.38 0.16 -10.11
N SER A 181 1.67 -0.73 -9.45
CA SER A 181 2.18 -1.46 -8.30
C SER A 181 3.38 -2.34 -8.67
N ASP A 182 3.35 -2.96 -9.84
CA ASP A 182 4.49 -3.72 -10.37
C ASP A 182 5.71 -2.80 -10.60
N LYS A 183 5.50 -1.65 -11.23
CA LYS A 183 6.55 -0.67 -11.52
C LYS A 183 7.22 -0.12 -10.25
N ILE A 184 6.42 0.26 -9.25
CA ILE A 184 6.89 1.02 -8.07
C ILE A 184 7.27 0.07 -6.93
N GLY A 185 6.48 -0.97 -6.69
CA GLY A 185 6.68 -1.86 -5.54
C GLY A 185 7.99 -2.62 -5.56
N HIS A 186 8.51 -2.90 -6.75
CA HIS A 186 9.81 -3.56 -6.89
C HIS A 186 11.03 -2.64 -6.64
N ILE A 187 10.79 -1.38 -6.29
CA ILE A 187 11.86 -0.52 -5.76
C ILE A 187 12.34 -1.06 -4.41
N MET A 188 11.40 -1.48 -3.53
CA MET A 188 11.66 -1.89 -2.15
C MET A 188 11.26 -3.33 -1.82
N ASN A 189 10.24 -3.90 -2.45
CA ASN A 189 9.68 -5.19 -2.06
C ASN A 189 9.62 -6.22 -3.20
N TYR A 190 9.52 -7.48 -2.77
CA TYR A 190 9.21 -8.66 -3.57
C TYR A 190 8.34 -9.61 -2.74
N GLY A 191 7.83 -10.69 -3.35
CA GLY A 191 7.06 -11.69 -2.61
C GLY A 191 5.81 -11.12 -1.95
N ASP A 192 5.56 -11.51 -0.71
CA ASP A 192 4.34 -11.14 0.03
C ASP A 192 4.26 -9.64 0.31
N GLY A 193 5.40 -8.96 0.53
CA GLY A 193 5.45 -7.51 0.70
C GLY A 193 4.98 -6.76 -0.53
N TRP A 194 5.38 -7.21 -1.72
CA TRP A 194 4.89 -6.67 -2.99
C TRP A 194 3.40 -6.98 -3.22
N TYR A 195 2.97 -8.23 -2.99
CA TYR A 195 1.55 -8.62 -3.12
C TYR A 195 0.64 -7.81 -2.19
N GLY A 196 1.09 -7.51 -0.98
CA GLY A 196 0.37 -6.65 -0.04
C GLY A 196 0.09 -5.27 -0.64
N GLY A 197 1.08 -4.64 -1.26
CA GLY A 197 0.90 -3.35 -1.93
C GLY A 197 0.00 -3.41 -3.16
N VAL A 198 0.12 -4.45 -4.01
CA VAL A 198 -0.81 -4.67 -5.14
C VAL A 198 -2.25 -4.78 -4.65
N TYR A 199 -2.48 -5.50 -3.55
CA TYR A 199 -3.79 -5.63 -2.94
C TYR A 199 -4.33 -4.29 -2.45
N MET A 200 -3.51 -3.49 -1.76
CA MET A 200 -3.90 -2.16 -1.27
C MET A 200 -4.20 -1.20 -2.41
N GLY A 201 -3.34 -1.09 -3.41
CA GLY A 201 -3.58 -0.27 -4.58
C GLY A 201 -4.87 -0.63 -5.33
N ALA A 202 -5.17 -1.93 -5.42
CA ALA A 202 -6.42 -2.41 -6.03
C ALA A 202 -7.67 -2.10 -5.17
N MET A 203 -7.54 -2.09 -3.84
CA MET A 203 -8.65 -1.73 -2.94
C MET A 203 -9.02 -0.24 -3.00
N TYR A 204 -8.02 0.62 -3.18
CA TYR A 204 -8.24 2.06 -3.28
C TYR A 204 -8.75 2.50 -4.68
N ALA A 205 -8.51 1.67 -5.70
CA ALA A 205 -9.00 1.93 -7.06
C ALA A 205 -10.53 1.73 -7.18
#